data_2e41f1975c0cdff7d451ba9e54f36dd6
#
_entry.id   2e41f1975c0cdff7d451ba9e54f36dd6
#
_cell.length_a   1.000
_cell.length_b   1.000
_cell.length_c   1.000
_cell.angle_alpha   90.00
_cell.angle_beta   90.00
_cell.angle_gamma   90.00
#
_symmetry.space_group_name_H-M   'P 1'
#
loop_
_entity.id
_entity.type
_entity.pdbx_description
1 polymer ?
#
loop_
_entity_poly.entity_id
_entity_poly.type
_entity_poly.pdbx_seq_one_letter_code
_entity_poly.pdbx_strand_id
1 'polypeptide(L)'
;PGVNTEVDWDRTYPSVAEWHPIYGRVSTYEQGLPATLSSYYKAHDYQSNDRVGLSQLELYYEPLLRGYKSQYVLTNENETSNYDAIYEGQRGYELVLTIDAELQAAVNQIVKEELINAKKNSSTTQYLREAYIVMTNPNTGEILAMTGNIIEWDEEAKDYKIIDNSLGTFQNSFTVGSVVKGASLLTGFKYGDSWPGKTITDTKMYFKGGLIKGSWKNLGGV
;
A
#
# COMPACT_ATOMS: atom_id res chain seq x y z
N PRO A 1 -33.56 24.60 23.50
CA PRO A 1 -33.07 23.70 22.52
C PRO A 1 -31.64 23.34 22.89
N GLY A 2 -31.46 22.12 23.45
CA GLY A 2 -30.15 21.66 23.89
C GLY A 2 -29.29 21.25 22.71
N VAL A 3 -28.03 21.59 22.77
CA VAL A 3 -27.00 21.05 21.89
C VAL A 3 -26.52 19.76 22.54
N ASN A 4 -26.72 18.62 21.88
CA ASN A 4 -26.11 17.37 22.32
C ASN A 4 -24.70 17.29 21.67
N THR A 5 -23.70 17.10 22.48
CA THR A 5 -22.33 16.83 22.03
C THR A 5 -22.10 15.32 22.11
N GLU A 6 -21.73 14.70 20.99
CA GLU A 6 -21.24 13.32 20.95
C GLU A 6 -19.72 13.32 20.88
N VAL A 7 -19.09 12.43 21.61
CA VAL A 7 -17.66 12.17 21.49
C VAL A 7 -17.48 11.25 20.30
N ASP A 8 -16.77 11.73 19.28
CA ASP A 8 -16.41 10.95 18.09
C ASP A 8 -14.91 10.71 18.06
N TRP A 9 -14.47 9.78 17.25
CA TRP A 9 -13.06 9.48 17.03
C TRP A 9 -12.56 10.11 15.72
N ASP A 10 -11.27 10.34 15.66
CA ASP A 10 -10.60 10.75 14.43
C ASP A 10 -9.35 9.93 14.17
N ARG A 11 -9.00 9.75 12.90
CA ARG A 11 -7.76 9.11 12.49
C ARG A 11 -6.63 10.15 12.48
N THR A 12 -5.51 9.78 13.07
CA THR A 12 -4.30 10.60 13.08
C THR A 12 -3.21 9.86 12.31
N TYR A 13 -2.61 10.53 11.36
CA TYR A 13 -1.51 10.02 10.56
C TYR A 13 -0.22 10.76 10.90
N PRO A 14 0.97 10.13 10.74
CA PRO A 14 2.23 10.82 10.94
C PRO A 14 2.35 12.06 10.06
N SER A 15 2.75 13.20 10.64
CA SER A 15 2.84 14.49 9.94
C SER A 15 3.89 14.54 8.82
N VAL A 16 4.88 13.65 8.86
CA VAL A 16 5.97 13.55 7.87
C VAL A 16 5.56 12.72 6.65
N ALA A 17 4.53 11.90 6.80
CA ALA A 17 4.05 11.09 5.69
C ALA A 17 3.13 11.94 4.80
N GLU A 18 3.59 12.27 3.59
CA GLU A 18 2.64 12.47 2.50
C GLU A 18 1.65 11.31 2.56
N TRP A 19 0.35 11.61 2.36
CA TRP A 19 -0.69 10.60 2.32
C TRP A 19 -0.25 9.42 1.44
N HIS A 20 0.10 8.30 2.07
CA HIS A 20 0.51 7.13 1.32
C HIS A 20 -0.75 6.33 0.94
N PRO A 21 -0.93 6.01 -0.35
CA PRO A 21 -2.14 5.31 -0.81
C PRO A 21 -2.42 3.98 -0.10
N ILE A 22 -1.42 3.36 0.50
CA ILE A 22 -1.58 2.11 1.26
C ILE A 22 -2.43 2.29 2.53
N TYR A 23 -2.50 3.49 3.10
CA TYR A 23 -3.36 3.73 4.26
C TYR A 23 -4.82 3.53 3.89
N GLY A 24 -5.19 3.93 2.69
CA GLY A 24 -6.55 3.88 2.23
C GLY A 24 -7.31 5.16 2.57
N ARG A 25 -8.61 5.08 2.62
CA ARG A 25 -9.50 6.20 2.89
C ARG A 25 -10.50 5.84 3.97
N VAL A 26 -10.90 6.83 4.73
CA VAL A 26 -12.01 6.80 5.70
C VAL A 26 -13.18 7.57 5.12
N SER A 27 -14.40 7.13 5.36
CA SER A 27 -15.60 7.88 4.97
C SER A 27 -15.69 9.20 5.73
N THR A 28 -16.29 10.22 5.10
CA THR A 28 -16.64 11.45 5.81
C THR A 28 -17.90 11.22 6.64
N TYR A 29 -18.17 12.13 7.55
CA TYR A 29 -19.40 12.09 8.37
C TYR A 29 -20.68 12.12 7.51
N GLU A 30 -20.67 12.89 6.41
CA GLU A 30 -21.79 12.98 5.48
C GLU A 30 -21.96 11.71 4.65
N GLN A 31 -20.86 11.02 4.35
CA GLN A 31 -20.90 9.76 3.62
C GLN A 31 -21.40 8.61 4.52
N GLY A 32 -20.98 8.61 5.78
CA GLY A 32 -21.31 7.54 6.72
C GLY A 32 -20.89 6.15 6.23
N LEU A 33 -21.74 5.16 6.53
CA LEU A 33 -21.48 3.77 6.16
C LEU A 33 -21.66 3.54 4.64
N PRO A 34 -20.72 2.81 3.99
CA PRO A 34 -20.87 2.45 2.58
C PRO A 34 -22.10 1.55 2.39
N ALA A 35 -22.93 1.85 1.38
CA ALA A 35 -24.19 1.16 1.13
C ALA A 35 -24.03 -0.37 1.01
N THR A 36 -22.94 -0.83 0.40
CA THR A 36 -22.64 -2.25 0.19
C THR A 36 -22.31 -3.02 1.47
N LEU A 37 -21.83 -2.33 2.51
CA LEU A 37 -21.42 -2.93 3.80
C LEU A 37 -22.29 -2.42 4.96
N SER A 38 -23.30 -1.63 4.71
CA SER A 38 -24.13 -1.00 5.75
C SER A 38 -24.78 -2.03 6.69
N SER A 39 -25.30 -3.13 6.16
CA SER A 39 -25.89 -4.18 6.98
C SER A 39 -24.86 -4.87 7.87
N TYR A 40 -23.65 -5.09 7.35
CA TYR A 40 -22.53 -5.66 8.12
C TYR A 40 -22.15 -4.73 9.26
N TYR A 41 -21.92 -3.47 9.00
CA TYR A 41 -21.52 -2.50 10.01
C TYR A 41 -22.60 -2.30 11.08
N LYS A 42 -23.88 -2.21 10.68
CA LYS A 42 -25.00 -2.10 11.63
C LYS A 42 -25.13 -3.31 12.55
N ALA A 43 -24.84 -4.51 12.05
CA ALA A 43 -24.81 -5.71 12.87
C ALA A 43 -23.64 -5.73 13.88
N HIS A 44 -22.67 -4.84 13.72
CA HIS A 44 -21.53 -4.64 14.62
C HIS A 44 -21.60 -3.29 15.37
N ASP A 45 -22.81 -2.81 15.63
CA ASP A 45 -23.09 -1.61 16.45
C ASP A 45 -22.53 -0.29 15.87
N TYR A 46 -22.39 -0.18 14.54
CA TYR A 46 -22.11 1.10 13.91
C TYR A 46 -23.38 1.88 13.61
N GLN A 47 -23.33 3.17 13.82
CA GLN A 47 -24.39 4.09 13.45
C GLN A 47 -24.28 4.45 11.95
N SER A 48 -25.37 4.89 11.34
CA SER A 48 -25.41 5.16 9.91
C SER A 48 -24.42 6.27 9.46
N ASN A 49 -24.08 7.17 10.34
CA ASN A 49 -23.17 8.29 10.13
C ASN A 49 -21.75 8.04 10.66
N ASP A 50 -21.47 6.85 11.18
CA ASP A 50 -20.11 6.52 11.63
C ASP A 50 -19.16 6.52 10.44
N ARG A 51 -17.97 7.04 10.68
CA ARG A 51 -16.87 7.02 9.72
C ARG A 51 -16.16 5.68 9.80
N VAL A 52 -15.94 5.06 8.65
CA VAL A 52 -15.33 3.73 8.54
C VAL A 52 -14.28 3.72 7.45
N GLY A 53 -13.31 2.83 7.57
CA GLY A 53 -12.34 2.56 6.52
C GLY A 53 -13.01 2.07 5.23
N LEU A 54 -12.66 2.69 4.11
CA LEU A 54 -13.23 2.38 2.79
C LEU A 54 -12.29 1.58 1.89
N SER A 55 -11.02 1.61 2.17
CA SER A 55 -10.02 0.91 1.33
C SER A 55 -8.73 0.62 2.09
N GLN A 56 -7.93 -0.29 1.56
CA GLN A 56 -6.58 -0.65 1.99
C GLN A 56 -6.50 -0.98 3.50
N LEU A 57 -5.51 -0.44 4.21
CA LEU A 57 -5.30 -0.72 5.63
C LEU A 57 -6.45 -0.21 6.50
N GLU A 58 -7.01 0.95 6.19
CA GLU A 58 -8.17 1.48 6.93
C GLU A 58 -9.36 0.54 6.87
N LEU A 59 -9.67 -0.02 5.69
CA LEU A 59 -10.75 -0.99 5.56
C LEU A 59 -10.41 -2.32 6.25
N TYR A 60 -9.19 -2.82 6.05
CA TYR A 60 -8.81 -4.14 6.55
C TYR A 60 -8.72 -4.18 8.07
N TYR A 61 -8.22 -3.11 8.68
CA TYR A 61 -8.06 -3.01 10.13
C TYR A 61 -9.16 -2.21 10.83
N GLU A 62 -10.22 -1.82 10.12
CA GLU A 62 -11.34 -1.08 10.72
C GLU A 62 -11.84 -1.68 12.04
N PRO A 63 -12.03 -3.02 12.19
CA PRO A 63 -12.50 -3.61 13.46
C PRO A 63 -11.56 -3.37 14.64
N LEU A 64 -10.27 -3.14 14.40
CA LEU A 64 -9.28 -2.87 15.43
C LEU A 64 -9.07 -1.37 15.65
N LEU A 65 -9.17 -0.59 14.58
CA LEU A 65 -8.94 0.85 14.61
C LEU A 65 -10.14 1.64 15.16
N ARG A 66 -11.34 1.06 15.10
CA ARG A 66 -12.53 1.72 15.66
C ARG A 66 -12.40 1.86 17.17
N GLY A 67 -12.85 2.99 17.69
CA GLY A 67 -13.14 3.15 19.11
C GLY A 67 -14.59 2.79 19.42
N TYR A 68 -14.91 2.74 20.69
CA TYR A 68 -16.28 2.64 21.18
C TYR A 68 -16.67 3.97 21.80
N LYS A 69 -17.80 4.55 21.35
CA LYS A 69 -18.30 5.82 21.85
C LYS A 69 -18.82 5.64 23.27
N SER A 70 -18.64 6.65 24.11
CA SER A 70 -19.26 6.70 25.45
C SER A 70 -20.77 6.74 25.31
N GLN A 71 -21.45 6.04 26.18
CA GLN A 71 -22.92 6.04 26.26
C GLN A 71 -23.35 6.67 27.58
N TYR A 72 -24.27 7.62 27.48
CA TYR A 72 -24.81 8.34 28.62
C TYR A 72 -26.31 8.16 28.67
N VAL A 73 -26.84 8.12 29.88
CA VAL A 73 -28.29 8.21 30.13
C VAL A 73 -28.59 9.55 30.76
N LEU A 74 -29.67 10.16 30.32
CA LEU A 74 -30.19 11.39 30.93
C LEU A 74 -30.99 11.01 32.17
N THR A 75 -30.49 11.38 33.33
CA THR A 75 -31.20 11.25 34.60
C THR A 75 -31.73 12.60 35.03
N ASN A 76 -33.01 12.66 35.40
CA ASN A 76 -33.63 13.86 35.92
C ASN A 76 -33.87 13.67 37.43
N GLU A 77 -33.02 14.33 38.24
CA GLU A 77 -33.20 14.42 39.66
C GLU A 77 -33.43 15.88 40.07
N ASN A 78 -34.52 16.16 40.78
CA ASN A 78 -34.82 17.45 41.38
C ASN A 78 -34.73 18.63 40.36
N GLU A 79 -35.39 18.50 39.21
CA GLU A 79 -35.38 19.53 38.11
C GLU A 79 -34.02 19.77 37.47
N THR A 80 -33.00 19.03 37.83
CA THR A 80 -31.67 19.10 37.22
C THR A 80 -31.47 17.86 36.31
N SER A 81 -31.12 18.13 35.05
CA SER A 81 -30.79 17.05 34.12
C SER A 81 -29.29 16.74 34.20
N ASN A 82 -28.95 15.52 34.56
CA ASN A 82 -27.58 15.02 34.64
C ASN A 82 -27.38 13.96 33.55
N TYR A 83 -26.17 13.88 33.00
CA TYR A 83 -25.75 12.82 32.10
C TYR A 83 -24.85 11.86 32.86
N ASP A 84 -25.39 10.68 33.17
CA ASP A 84 -24.64 9.63 33.83
C ASP A 84 -24.08 8.66 32.80
N ALA A 85 -22.79 8.39 32.85
CA ALA A 85 -22.14 7.44 31.94
C ALA A 85 -22.59 6.02 32.26
N ILE A 86 -23.23 5.36 31.30
CA ILE A 86 -23.51 3.92 31.37
C ILE A 86 -22.27 3.13 30.97
N TYR A 87 -21.56 3.67 29.98
CA TYR A 87 -20.35 3.07 29.40
C TYR A 87 -19.37 4.20 29.07
N GLU A 88 -18.16 4.08 29.60
CA GLU A 88 -17.06 4.95 29.18
C GLU A 88 -16.47 4.43 27.88
N GLY A 89 -16.43 5.29 26.89
CA GLY A 89 -15.90 4.94 25.58
C GLY A 89 -14.45 4.44 25.64
N GLN A 90 -14.08 3.65 24.69
CA GLN A 90 -12.73 3.12 24.56
C GLN A 90 -12.12 3.57 23.23
N ARG A 91 -10.89 4.08 23.29
CA ARG A 91 -10.10 4.39 22.07
C ARG A 91 -9.79 3.11 21.30
N GLY A 92 -9.83 3.18 19.98
CA GLY A 92 -9.34 2.11 19.11
C GLY A 92 -7.83 1.89 19.22
N TYR A 93 -7.37 0.79 18.68
CA TYR A 93 -5.95 0.47 18.63
C TYR A 93 -5.20 1.37 17.65
N GLU A 94 -3.89 1.42 17.81
CA GLU A 94 -2.97 2.06 16.87
C GLU A 94 -2.36 1.00 15.97
N LEU A 95 -2.26 1.30 14.67
CA LEU A 95 -1.57 0.46 13.70
C LEU A 95 -0.17 1.03 13.46
N VAL A 96 0.85 0.33 13.93
CA VAL A 96 2.26 0.68 13.70
C VAL A 96 2.76 -0.09 12.48
N LEU A 97 3.18 0.64 11.46
CA LEU A 97 3.74 0.07 10.24
C LEU A 97 5.27 -0.04 10.34
N THR A 98 5.83 -0.95 9.55
CA THR A 98 7.29 -1.06 9.38
C THR A 98 7.86 -0.01 8.42
N ILE A 99 6.98 0.74 7.73
CA ILE A 99 7.39 1.81 6.83
C ILE A 99 7.98 2.96 7.65
N ASP A 100 9.23 3.32 7.32
CA ASP A 100 9.88 4.50 7.85
C ASP A 100 9.43 5.72 7.04
N ALA A 101 8.77 6.67 7.71
CA ALA A 101 8.14 7.81 7.04
C ALA A 101 9.16 8.76 6.37
N GLU A 102 10.32 8.96 6.98
CA GLU A 102 11.37 9.82 6.41
C GLU A 102 12.02 9.14 5.21
N LEU A 103 12.34 7.85 5.32
CA LEU A 103 12.87 7.05 4.22
C LEU A 103 11.86 6.98 3.06
N GLN A 104 10.59 6.77 3.35
CA GLN A 104 9.50 6.76 2.36
C GLN A 104 9.45 8.06 1.56
N ALA A 105 9.49 9.21 2.25
CA ALA A 105 9.48 10.51 1.60
C ALA A 105 10.72 10.73 0.74
N ALA A 106 11.91 10.40 1.25
CA ALA A 106 13.16 10.53 0.52
C ALA A 106 13.20 9.64 -0.74
N VAL A 107 12.80 8.38 -0.63
CA VAL A 107 12.75 7.44 -1.77
C VAL A 107 11.73 7.91 -2.80
N ASN A 108 10.56 8.38 -2.38
CA ASN A 108 9.54 8.90 -3.29
C ASN A 108 10.05 10.12 -4.06
N GLN A 109 10.73 11.03 -3.41
CA GLN A 109 11.32 12.20 -4.04
C GLN A 109 12.37 11.81 -5.10
N ILE A 110 13.26 10.87 -4.77
CA ILE A 110 14.27 10.34 -5.71
C ILE A 110 13.60 9.75 -6.95
N VAL A 111 12.55 8.93 -6.78
CA VAL A 111 11.84 8.33 -7.93
C VAL A 111 11.23 9.39 -8.82
N LYS A 112 10.61 10.43 -8.24
CA LYS A 112 10.03 11.55 -8.98
C LYS A 112 11.09 12.28 -9.82
N GLU A 113 12.21 12.63 -9.19
CA GLU A 113 13.32 13.33 -9.82
C GLU A 113 13.95 12.51 -10.95
N GLU A 114 14.22 11.25 -10.72
CA GLU A 114 14.86 10.38 -11.70
C GLU A 114 13.95 10.07 -12.89
N LEU A 115 12.64 9.95 -12.70
CA LEU A 115 11.69 9.83 -13.80
C LEU A 115 11.71 11.07 -14.70
N ILE A 116 11.70 12.26 -14.11
CA ILE A 116 11.76 13.53 -14.86
C ILE A 116 13.11 13.66 -15.57
N ASN A 117 14.21 13.40 -14.87
CA ASN A 117 15.56 13.45 -15.43
C ASN A 117 15.71 12.51 -16.62
N ALA A 118 15.24 11.27 -16.49
CA ALA A 118 15.30 10.29 -17.57
C ALA A 118 14.52 10.76 -18.80
N LYS A 119 13.34 11.33 -18.62
CA LYS A 119 12.52 11.83 -19.73
C LYS A 119 13.12 13.06 -20.42
N LYS A 120 13.68 13.99 -19.65
CA LYS A 120 14.23 15.24 -20.19
C LYS A 120 15.61 15.05 -20.83
N ASN A 121 16.41 14.10 -20.34
CA ASN A 121 17.82 13.99 -20.72
C ASN A 121 18.17 12.79 -21.62
N SER A 122 17.20 11.93 -21.96
CA SER A 122 17.47 10.74 -22.79
C SER A 122 16.41 10.53 -23.86
N SER A 123 16.86 10.43 -25.11
CA SER A 123 15.99 10.08 -26.25
C SER A 123 15.56 8.60 -26.27
N THR A 124 16.23 7.74 -25.48
CA THR A 124 15.94 6.29 -25.45
C THR A 124 14.84 5.92 -24.47
N THR A 125 14.33 6.86 -23.69
CA THR A 125 13.33 6.64 -22.65
C THR A 125 11.89 6.88 -23.12
N GLN A 126 11.64 6.86 -24.41
CA GLN A 126 10.29 7.09 -24.97
C GLN A 126 9.21 6.16 -24.38
N TYR A 127 9.58 4.92 -24.02
CA TYR A 127 8.67 3.93 -23.43
C TYR A 127 8.68 3.93 -21.89
N LEU A 128 9.53 4.70 -21.24
CA LEU A 128 9.52 4.85 -19.78
C LEU A 128 8.27 5.61 -19.37
N ARG A 129 7.41 4.98 -18.61
CA ARG A 129 6.14 5.58 -18.12
C ARG A 129 6.01 5.56 -16.62
N GLU A 130 6.68 4.65 -15.96
CA GLU A 130 6.50 4.42 -14.53
C GLU A 130 7.76 3.80 -13.91
N ALA A 131 7.94 4.03 -12.63
CA ALA A 131 8.99 3.39 -11.85
C ALA A 131 8.47 3.05 -10.44
N TYR A 132 8.93 1.92 -9.91
CA TYR A 132 8.54 1.39 -8.62
C TYR A 132 9.75 0.98 -7.81
N ILE A 133 9.73 1.26 -6.52
CA ILE A 133 10.75 0.83 -5.56
C ILE A 133 10.04 0.21 -4.35
N VAL A 134 10.54 -0.95 -3.92
CA VAL A 134 10.20 -1.55 -2.63
C VAL A 134 11.51 -1.84 -1.91
N MET A 135 11.67 -1.28 -0.73
CA MET A 135 12.83 -1.50 0.13
C MET A 135 12.44 -2.37 1.31
N THR A 136 13.18 -3.45 1.50
CA THR A 136 12.92 -4.40 2.59
C THR A 136 14.17 -4.62 3.41
N ASN A 137 13.97 -4.92 4.69
CA ASN A 137 15.04 -5.43 5.54
C ASN A 137 15.27 -6.92 5.21
N PRO A 138 16.44 -7.31 4.70
CA PRO A 138 16.67 -8.69 4.26
C PRO A 138 16.67 -9.71 5.40
N ASN A 139 16.86 -9.27 6.64
CA ASN A 139 16.90 -10.16 7.81
C ASN A 139 15.51 -10.42 8.39
N THR A 140 14.61 -9.45 8.34
CA THR A 140 13.28 -9.52 8.96
C THR A 140 12.15 -9.64 7.94
N GLY A 141 12.37 -9.20 6.70
CA GLY A 141 11.35 -9.11 5.66
C GLY A 141 10.44 -7.88 5.78
N GLU A 142 10.69 -7.01 6.74
CA GLU A 142 9.94 -5.77 6.92
C GLU A 142 10.07 -4.86 5.70
N ILE A 143 8.95 -4.28 5.27
CA ILE A 143 8.92 -3.26 4.22
C ILE A 143 9.22 -1.92 4.88
N LEU A 144 10.35 -1.32 4.51
CA LEU A 144 10.81 -0.03 5.04
C LEU A 144 10.33 1.15 4.21
N ALA A 145 10.21 0.98 2.90
CA ALA A 145 9.63 1.96 2.00
C ALA A 145 9.05 1.25 0.78
N MET A 146 7.96 1.79 0.23
CA MET A 146 7.38 1.34 -1.03
C MET A 146 6.75 2.53 -1.75
N THR A 147 7.14 2.76 -2.99
CA THR A 147 6.66 3.88 -3.78
C THR A 147 6.62 3.53 -5.25
N GLY A 148 5.74 4.18 -5.98
CA GLY A 148 5.62 4.08 -7.41
C GLY A 148 5.05 5.35 -7.99
N ASN A 149 5.58 5.76 -9.12
CA ASN A 149 5.14 6.98 -9.79
C ASN A 149 5.01 6.72 -11.29
N ILE A 150 3.98 7.34 -11.87
CA ILE A 150 3.75 7.41 -13.32
C ILE A 150 4.16 8.80 -13.79
N ILE A 151 4.80 8.87 -14.96
CA ILE A 151 5.15 10.13 -15.61
C ILE A 151 4.35 10.29 -16.90
N GLU A 152 3.68 11.40 -17.03
CA GLU A 152 2.88 11.76 -18.21
C GLU A 152 3.26 13.16 -18.70
N TRP A 153 3.05 13.39 -20.00
CA TRP A 153 3.18 14.72 -20.56
C TRP A 153 1.90 15.51 -20.32
N ASP A 154 2.02 16.68 -19.73
CA ASP A 154 0.91 17.61 -19.54
C ASP A 154 0.89 18.63 -20.68
N GLU A 155 -0.15 18.57 -21.51
CA GLU A 155 -0.28 19.44 -22.68
C GLU A 155 -0.54 20.90 -22.31
N GLU A 156 -1.16 21.16 -21.15
CA GLU A 156 -1.44 22.54 -20.72
C GLU A 156 -0.20 23.17 -20.10
N ALA A 157 0.48 22.45 -19.21
CA ALA A 157 1.71 22.92 -18.58
C ALA A 157 2.93 22.89 -19.51
N LYS A 158 2.88 22.15 -20.63
CA LYS A 158 4.00 21.88 -21.53
C LYS A 158 5.23 21.30 -20.80
N ASP A 159 4.96 20.47 -19.80
CA ASP A 159 6.00 19.77 -19.01
C ASP A 159 5.50 18.39 -18.57
N TYR A 160 6.39 17.61 -17.97
CA TYR A 160 6.03 16.32 -17.38
C TYR A 160 5.41 16.50 -16.01
N LYS A 161 4.29 15.79 -15.77
CA LYS A 161 3.69 15.64 -14.45
C LYS A 161 3.93 14.25 -13.89
N ILE A 162 4.04 14.19 -12.58
CA ILE A 162 4.16 12.94 -11.84
C ILE A 162 2.84 12.65 -11.13
N ILE A 163 2.40 11.41 -11.24
CA ILE A 163 1.19 10.89 -10.57
C ILE A 163 1.63 9.77 -9.65
N ASP A 164 1.25 9.84 -8.37
CA ASP A 164 1.49 8.75 -7.44
C ASP A 164 0.74 7.49 -7.87
N ASN A 165 1.47 6.38 -7.92
CA ASN A 165 0.94 5.05 -8.17
C ASN A 165 1.61 4.01 -7.27
N SER A 166 1.84 4.36 -6.02
CA SER A 166 2.53 3.47 -5.06
C SER A 166 1.84 2.12 -4.89
N LEU A 167 0.51 2.04 -5.07
CA LEU A 167 -0.21 0.75 -5.08
C LEU A 167 0.20 -0.15 -6.26
N GLY A 168 0.73 0.41 -7.33
CA GLY A 168 1.27 -0.35 -8.46
C GLY A 168 2.43 -1.27 -8.09
N THR A 169 3.10 -1.05 -6.95
CA THR A 169 4.16 -1.92 -6.43
C THR A 169 3.70 -3.37 -6.23
N PHE A 170 2.42 -3.61 -5.98
CA PHE A 170 1.83 -4.94 -5.82
C PHE A 170 0.58 -5.20 -6.67
N GLN A 171 0.01 -4.17 -7.30
CA GLN A 171 -1.16 -4.32 -8.16
C GLN A 171 -0.80 -4.46 -9.64
N ASN A 172 0.33 -3.89 -10.08
CA ASN A 172 0.76 -3.96 -11.46
C ASN A 172 1.58 -5.20 -11.74
N SER A 173 1.50 -5.68 -12.98
CA SER A 173 2.25 -6.85 -13.45
C SER A 173 3.16 -6.45 -14.60
N PHE A 174 4.43 -6.85 -14.52
CA PHE A 174 5.45 -6.53 -15.51
C PHE A 174 6.14 -7.78 -16.02
N THR A 175 6.71 -7.71 -17.23
CA THR A 175 7.62 -8.75 -17.71
C THR A 175 8.94 -8.64 -16.94
N VAL A 176 9.12 -9.54 -15.98
CA VAL A 176 10.22 -9.48 -15.01
C VAL A 176 11.60 -9.76 -15.58
N GLY A 177 11.70 -10.39 -16.77
CA GLY A 177 12.98 -10.71 -17.36
C GLY A 177 13.86 -11.57 -16.43
N SER A 178 15.13 -11.20 -16.30
CA SER A 178 16.11 -11.93 -15.51
C SER A 178 15.89 -11.91 -13.99
N VAL A 179 15.07 -11.02 -13.48
CA VAL A 179 14.77 -10.93 -12.03
C VAL A 179 14.11 -12.22 -11.52
N VAL A 180 13.34 -12.90 -12.36
CA VAL A 180 12.70 -14.19 -12.03
C VAL A 180 13.70 -15.34 -11.81
N LYS A 181 14.96 -15.21 -12.23
CA LYS A 181 15.93 -16.30 -12.15
C LYS A 181 16.20 -16.78 -10.73
N GLY A 182 16.22 -15.87 -9.76
CA GLY A 182 16.36 -16.22 -8.34
C GLY A 182 15.21 -17.11 -7.87
N ALA A 183 13.97 -16.72 -8.15
CA ALA A 183 12.79 -17.50 -7.81
C ALA A 183 12.76 -18.85 -8.54
N SER A 184 13.18 -18.90 -9.81
CA SER A 184 13.29 -20.15 -10.58
C SER A 184 14.31 -21.09 -9.97
N LEU A 185 15.46 -20.57 -9.51
CA LEU A 185 16.50 -21.36 -8.85
C LEU A 185 16.01 -21.95 -7.52
N LEU A 186 15.36 -21.13 -6.68
CA LEU A 186 14.77 -21.60 -5.42
C LEU A 186 13.69 -22.66 -5.66
N THR A 187 12.88 -22.49 -6.70
CA THR A 187 11.89 -23.50 -7.11
C THR A 187 12.56 -24.80 -7.53
N GLY A 188 13.68 -24.71 -8.28
CA GLY A 188 14.50 -25.87 -8.66
C GLY A 188 15.08 -26.61 -7.45
N PHE A 189 15.49 -25.88 -6.40
CA PHE A 189 15.98 -26.49 -5.16
C PHE A 189 14.86 -27.16 -4.35
N LYS A 190 13.68 -26.57 -4.34
CA LYS A 190 12.56 -27.06 -3.52
C LYS A 190 11.78 -28.22 -4.16
N TYR A 191 11.58 -28.17 -5.47
CA TYR A 191 10.67 -29.05 -6.18
C TYR A 191 11.30 -29.80 -7.35
N GLY A 192 12.52 -29.47 -7.73
CA GLY A 192 13.25 -30.08 -8.85
C GLY A 192 14.46 -30.88 -8.40
N ASP A 193 15.22 -31.38 -9.36
CA ASP A 193 16.44 -32.14 -9.13
C ASP A 193 17.69 -31.24 -9.03
N SER A 194 17.54 -30.05 -8.50
CA SER A 194 18.63 -29.09 -8.35
C SER A 194 19.02 -28.94 -6.89
N TRP A 195 20.32 -28.70 -6.62
CA TRP A 195 20.85 -28.40 -5.30
C TRP A 195 22.04 -27.44 -5.42
N PRO A 196 22.40 -26.70 -4.35
CA PRO A 196 23.58 -25.86 -4.36
C PRO A 196 24.83 -26.67 -4.71
N GLY A 197 25.61 -26.21 -5.69
CA GLY A 197 26.82 -26.88 -6.17
C GLY A 197 26.59 -27.90 -7.31
N LYS A 198 25.35 -28.11 -7.76
CA LYS A 198 25.10 -28.96 -8.94
C LYS A 198 25.67 -28.27 -10.18
N THR A 199 26.54 -29.00 -10.88
CA THR A 199 27.09 -28.56 -12.18
C THR A 199 26.16 -28.97 -13.31
N ILE A 200 25.88 -28.02 -14.21
CA ILE A 200 25.02 -28.22 -15.38
C ILE A 200 25.83 -27.84 -16.61
N THR A 201 25.85 -28.71 -17.62
CA THR A 201 26.51 -28.39 -18.88
C THR A 201 25.70 -27.35 -19.65
N ASP A 202 26.33 -26.22 -19.96
CA ASP A 202 25.70 -25.16 -20.74
C ASP A 202 25.63 -25.52 -22.22
N THR A 203 24.46 -25.87 -22.67
CA THR A 203 24.19 -26.25 -24.08
C THR A 203 23.13 -25.35 -24.69
N LYS A 204 23.21 -25.18 -26.01
CA LYS A 204 22.15 -24.46 -26.74
C LYS A 204 20.85 -25.24 -26.68
N MET A 205 19.76 -24.55 -26.32
CA MET A 205 18.41 -25.10 -26.37
C MET A 205 17.73 -24.72 -27.67
N TYR A 206 17.08 -25.69 -28.28
CA TYR A 206 16.35 -25.55 -29.54
C TYR A 206 14.85 -25.64 -29.26
N PHE A 207 14.13 -24.60 -29.61
CA PHE A 207 12.68 -24.53 -29.42
C PHE A 207 11.94 -24.77 -30.71
N LYS A 208 10.71 -25.26 -30.63
CA LYS A 208 9.82 -25.39 -31.78
C LYS A 208 9.66 -24.02 -32.48
N GLY A 209 9.83 -23.99 -33.79
CA GLY A 209 9.82 -22.74 -34.57
C GLY A 209 11.21 -22.18 -34.89
N GLY A 210 12.28 -22.92 -34.60
CA GLY A 210 13.65 -22.51 -34.95
C GLY A 210 14.34 -21.51 -34.00
N LEU A 211 13.68 -21.14 -32.91
CA LEU A 211 14.31 -20.27 -31.91
C LEU A 211 15.38 -21.04 -31.14
N ILE A 212 16.59 -20.52 -31.15
CA ILE A 212 17.74 -21.06 -30.42
C ILE A 212 18.06 -20.12 -29.24
N LYS A 213 18.16 -20.67 -28.04
CA LYS A 213 18.60 -19.95 -26.85
C LYS A 213 19.85 -20.64 -26.28
N GLY A 214 20.79 -19.83 -25.83
CA GLY A 214 22.01 -20.26 -25.16
C GLY A 214 22.54 -19.15 -24.30
N SER A 215 23.53 -19.42 -23.49
CA SER A 215 24.20 -18.39 -22.72
C SER A 215 24.88 -17.39 -23.65
N TRP A 216 24.84 -16.12 -23.27
CA TRP A 216 25.52 -15.05 -24.01
C TRP A 216 27.06 -15.09 -23.87
N LYS A 217 27.56 -15.77 -22.86
CA LYS A 217 28.96 -16.09 -22.63
C LYS A 217 29.19 -17.57 -22.88
N ASN A 218 30.30 -17.90 -23.53
CA ASN A 218 30.80 -19.28 -23.53
C ASN A 218 31.49 -19.53 -22.19
N LEU A 219 30.84 -20.28 -21.32
CA LEU A 219 31.35 -20.62 -19.98
C LEU A 219 32.21 -21.87 -19.97
N GLY A 220 32.59 -22.41 -21.15
CA GLY A 220 33.51 -23.52 -21.24
C GLY A 220 32.97 -24.86 -20.73
N GLY A 221 31.63 -25.01 -20.66
CA GLY A 221 31.02 -26.30 -20.29
C GLY A 221 31.20 -26.65 -18.80
N VAL A 222 30.95 -25.71 -17.92
CA VAL A 222 30.92 -25.94 -16.47
C VAL A 222 29.54 -26.39 -16.02
#